data_10fb8f043158f8bc82ed3d260485695c
#
_entry.id   10fb8f043158f8bc82ed3d260485695c
#
_cell.length_a   1.000
_cell.length_b   1.000
_cell.length_c   1.000
_cell.angle_alpha   90.00
_cell.angle_beta   90.00
_cell.angle_gamma   90.00
#
_symmetry.space_group_name_H-M   'P 1'
#
loop_
_entity.id
_entity.type
_entity.pdbx_description
1 polymer ?
#
loop_
_entity_poly.entity_id
_entity_poly.type
_entity_poly.pdbx_seq_one_letter_code
_entity_poly.pdbx_strand_id
1 'polypeptide(L)'
;EVRAPKWSEVLKKWVIKNGERFFFIGNAINCAIDQMLLMPFSKMGGIGTTYNNVPNKVGMTFCGLSAMKFVSESYQIPEITLSSMKTRDDVEKLIEEIVRIWITIELDVEKYDIYTLGFIISAVKRSFGKYFNLSVPSGDDAESQLRRANVRVFKYFFMRSVETVTLKTISDPAGNFFYMLVQAMVSGTWDTSFINTIINDVAQTFTLKKMYPNVPIVRNAPPTSQVMQTPVTKMLYGDDVLMNLRREIYPKFDKELYRKIIKEKFNYNVPENDIKECNKPFIDIFAVGTPEKEGNAPDPNVPTFLKYQVGWLYCVECKFIHFHFYRHSSHTIPKLLHSSTSSLEPGHLRSRLICYAYTVGVNRVTYNALKCLWLQTEKDE
;
A
#
# COMPACT_ATOMS: atom_id res chain seq x y z
N GLU A 1 -5.02 10.34 -17.37
CA GLU A 1 -4.79 11.15 -16.16
C GLU A 1 -3.51 11.94 -16.32
N VAL A 2 -3.60 13.27 -16.27
CA VAL A 2 -2.41 14.13 -16.23
C VAL A 2 -1.79 13.98 -14.85
N ARG A 3 -0.56 13.51 -14.79
CA ARG A 3 0.15 13.36 -13.51
C ARG A 3 0.44 14.74 -12.91
N ALA A 4 0.23 14.88 -11.60
CA ALA A 4 0.66 16.08 -10.90
C ALA A 4 2.15 16.34 -11.13
N PRO A 5 2.56 17.59 -11.37
CA PRO A 5 3.96 17.92 -11.54
C PRO A 5 4.77 17.50 -10.31
N LYS A 6 5.98 16.98 -10.56
CA LYS A 6 6.95 16.66 -9.51
C LYS A 6 8.12 17.64 -9.58
N TRP A 7 8.60 18.05 -8.43
CA TRP A 7 9.83 18.81 -8.37
C TRP A 7 11.01 17.96 -8.82
N SER A 8 11.78 18.44 -9.77
CA SER A 8 13.02 17.80 -10.22
C SER A 8 14.20 18.51 -9.58
N GLU A 9 14.92 17.82 -8.71
CA GLU A 9 16.15 18.34 -8.10
C GLU A 9 17.25 18.63 -9.13
N VAL A 10 17.31 17.82 -10.18
CA VAL A 10 18.28 18.00 -11.27
C VAL A 10 17.99 19.25 -12.09
N LEU A 11 16.74 19.48 -12.43
CA LEU A 11 16.32 20.60 -13.29
C LEU A 11 15.94 21.84 -12.50
N LYS A 12 15.88 21.76 -11.16
CA LYS A 12 15.42 22.83 -10.26
C LYS A 12 14.09 23.47 -10.68
N LYS A 13 13.17 22.65 -11.21
CA LYS A 13 11.84 23.06 -11.66
C LYS A 13 10.80 21.97 -11.50
N TRP A 14 9.53 22.37 -11.53
CA TRP A 14 8.42 21.43 -11.59
C TRP A 14 8.34 20.78 -12.98
N VAL A 15 8.34 19.47 -13.03
CA VAL A 15 8.28 18.68 -14.26
C VAL A 15 7.02 17.83 -14.25
N ILE A 16 6.24 17.91 -15.31
CA ILE A 16 5.18 16.96 -15.57
C ILE A 16 5.84 15.73 -16.18
N LYS A 17 5.81 14.61 -15.45
CA LYS A 17 6.26 13.34 -15.98
C LYS A 17 5.26 12.94 -17.08
N ASN A 18 5.62 13.12 -18.35
CA ASN A 18 4.80 12.64 -19.46
C ASN A 18 4.63 11.13 -19.33
N GLY A 19 3.45 10.71 -19.02
CA GLY A 19 3.10 9.31 -18.92
C GLY A 19 1.60 9.20 -18.71
N GLU A 20 0.90 8.82 -19.77
CA GLU A 20 -0.50 8.46 -19.65
C GLU A 20 -0.61 7.21 -18.79
N ARG A 21 -1.44 7.27 -17.75
CA ARG A 21 -1.79 6.11 -16.97
C ARG A 21 -3.08 5.54 -17.54
N PHE A 22 -2.97 4.37 -18.13
CA PHE A 22 -4.15 3.67 -18.64
C PHE A 22 -4.92 3.07 -17.46
N PHE A 23 -6.19 3.41 -17.35
CA PHE A 23 -7.12 2.74 -16.46
C PHE A 23 -7.91 1.71 -17.26
N PHE A 24 -7.92 0.49 -16.79
CA PHE A 24 -8.79 -0.53 -17.34
C PHE A 24 -10.05 -0.60 -16.46
N ILE A 25 -11.18 -0.32 -17.05
CA ILE A 25 -12.47 -0.53 -16.40
C ILE A 25 -12.83 -2.00 -16.65
N GLY A 26 -12.87 -2.78 -15.57
CA GLY A 26 -13.33 -4.17 -15.64
C GLY A 26 -14.81 -4.24 -16.01
N ASN A 27 -15.21 -5.35 -16.65
CA ASN A 27 -16.62 -5.64 -16.87
C ASN A 27 -17.33 -5.74 -15.51
N ALA A 28 -18.45 -5.04 -15.35
CA ALA A 28 -19.20 -4.98 -14.09
C ALA A 28 -19.59 -6.37 -13.56
N ILE A 29 -19.91 -7.32 -14.45
CA ILE A 29 -20.25 -8.70 -14.07
C ILE A 29 -19.04 -9.41 -13.51
N ASN A 30 -17.86 -9.29 -14.15
CA ASN A 30 -16.64 -9.90 -13.65
C ASN A 30 -16.22 -9.27 -12.30
N CYS A 31 -16.35 -7.96 -12.14
CA CYS A 31 -16.11 -7.28 -10.87
C CYS A 31 -17.04 -7.78 -9.76
N ALA A 32 -18.32 -7.99 -10.05
CA ALA A 32 -19.28 -8.54 -9.10
C ALA A 32 -18.94 -9.99 -8.73
N ILE A 33 -18.56 -10.83 -9.69
CA ILE A 33 -18.11 -12.21 -9.44
C ILE A 33 -16.87 -12.20 -8.55
N ASP A 34 -15.84 -11.43 -8.89
CA ASP A 34 -14.61 -11.33 -8.09
C ASP A 34 -14.90 -10.81 -6.67
N GLN A 35 -15.80 -9.85 -6.55
CA GLN A 35 -16.23 -9.34 -5.25
C GLN A 35 -16.91 -10.43 -4.41
N MET A 36 -17.83 -11.17 -4.98
CA MET A 36 -18.52 -12.25 -4.29
C MET A 36 -17.57 -13.36 -3.82
N LEU A 37 -16.59 -13.71 -4.66
CA LEU A 37 -15.66 -14.80 -4.40
C LEU A 37 -14.52 -14.40 -3.45
N LEU A 38 -13.98 -13.19 -3.60
CA LEU A 38 -12.75 -12.78 -2.93
C LEU A 38 -12.97 -11.84 -1.73
N MET A 39 -14.15 -11.19 -1.62
CA MET A 39 -14.45 -10.31 -0.50
C MET A 39 -14.31 -11.01 0.88
N PRO A 40 -14.76 -12.27 1.08
CA PRO A 40 -14.56 -12.93 2.35
C PRO A 40 -13.10 -13.03 2.74
N PHE A 41 -12.20 -13.35 1.79
CA PHE A 41 -10.76 -13.43 2.04
C PHE A 41 -10.15 -12.06 2.31
N SER A 42 -10.59 -11.04 1.57
CA SER A 42 -10.13 -9.69 1.79
C SER A 42 -10.51 -9.18 3.19
N LYS A 43 -11.69 -9.51 3.67
CA LYS A 43 -12.13 -9.20 5.04
C LYS A 43 -11.41 -10.04 6.10
N MET A 44 -11.18 -11.33 5.85
CA MET A 44 -10.46 -12.21 6.76
C MET A 44 -8.96 -11.96 6.76
N GLY A 45 -8.39 -11.56 5.64
CA GLY A 45 -6.97 -11.28 5.47
C GLY A 45 -6.48 -10.03 6.20
N GLY A 46 -7.34 -9.43 7.01
CA GLY A 46 -6.95 -8.33 7.89
C GLY A 46 -6.81 -7.01 7.21
N ILE A 47 -7.50 -6.84 6.11
CA ILE A 47 -7.55 -5.56 5.44
C ILE A 47 -8.04 -4.52 6.43
N GLY A 48 -7.16 -3.60 6.78
CA GLY A 48 -7.45 -2.48 7.67
C GLY A 48 -7.90 -2.84 9.09
N THR A 49 -7.96 -4.11 9.44
CA THR A 49 -8.36 -4.49 10.80
C THR A 49 -7.19 -4.42 11.75
N THR A 50 -7.49 -3.99 12.96
CA THR A 50 -6.54 -3.73 14.05
C THR A 50 -5.82 -4.97 14.59
N TYR A 51 -6.02 -6.15 14.00
CA TYR A 51 -5.61 -7.39 14.65
C TYR A 51 -4.61 -8.25 13.87
N ASN A 52 -4.19 -7.83 12.69
CA ASN A 52 -3.43 -8.74 11.85
C ASN A 52 -2.05 -8.18 11.49
N ASN A 53 -1.03 -8.81 12.07
CA ASN A 53 0.37 -8.66 11.70
C ASN A 53 0.64 -9.28 10.32
N VAL A 54 -0.14 -8.89 9.32
CA VAL A 54 0.04 -9.35 7.95
C VAL A 54 0.71 -8.27 7.11
N PRO A 55 1.55 -8.64 6.15
CA PRO A 55 2.19 -7.68 5.25
C PRO A 55 1.19 -6.83 4.46
N ASN A 56 0.04 -7.40 4.11
CA ASN A 56 -0.99 -6.73 3.33
C ASN A 56 -1.67 -5.60 4.13
N LYS A 57 -1.53 -4.36 3.64
CA LYS A 57 -2.09 -3.14 4.25
C LYS A 57 -3.23 -2.52 3.44
N VAL A 58 -3.78 -3.25 2.47
CA VAL A 58 -4.98 -2.82 1.72
C VAL A 58 -6.13 -2.59 2.70
N GLY A 59 -6.76 -1.41 2.62
CA GLY A 59 -7.85 -1.01 3.52
C GLY A 59 -7.41 -0.49 4.89
N MET A 60 -6.11 -0.36 5.16
CA MET A 60 -5.63 0.31 6.35
C MET A 60 -6.03 1.79 6.34
N THR A 61 -6.54 2.28 7.46
CA THR A 61 -6.83 3.70 7.64
C THR A 61 -5.57 4.45 8.07
N PHE A 62 -5.30 5.59 7.40
CA PHE A 62 -4.16 6.45 7.74
C PHE A 62 -4.56 7.55 8.73
N CYS A 63 -5.26 7.16 9.79
CA CYS A 63 -5.71 8.07 10.84
C CYS A 63 -5.78 7.36 12.20
N GLY A 64 -5.89 8.15 13.27
CA GLY A 64 -6.04 7.64 14.63
C GLY A 64 -4.88 6.74 15.09
N LEU A 65 -5.20 5.72 15.86
CA LEU A 65 -4.23 4.78 16.45
C LEU A 65 -3.52 3.88 15.44
N SER A 66 -3.91 3.88 14.18
CA SER A 66 -3.29 3.03 13.15
C SER A 66 -1.81 3.36 12.92
N ALA A 67 -1.38 4.60 13.16
CA ALA A 67 0.04 4.98 13.06
C ALA A 67 0.91 4.28 14.11
N MET A 68 0.47 4.25 15.37
CA MET A 68 1.16 3.54 16.44
C MET A 68 1.28 2.06 16.13
N LYS A 69 0.18 1.45 15.68
CA LYS A 69 0.17 0.05 15.27
C LYS A 69 1.09 -0.23 14.11
N PHE A 70 1.09 0.63 13.10
CA PHE A 70 2.00 0.50 11.96
C PHE A 70 3.47 0.50 12.39
N VAL A 71 3.86 1.40 13.28
CA VAL A 71 5.21 1.45 13.86
C VAL A 71 5.51 0.18 14.67
N SER A 72 4.57 -0.24 15.52
CA SER A 72 4.68 -1.46 16.32
C SER A 72 4.94 -2.69 15.43
N GLU A 73 4.16 -2.88 14.40
CA GLU A 73 4.32 -4.00 13.46
C GLU A 73 5.59 -3.89 12.61
N SER A 74 5.92 -2.68 12.13
CA SER A 74 7.10 -2.45 11.28
C SER A 74 8.41 -2.80 11.99
N TYR A 75 8.52 -2.44 13.25
CA TYR A 75 9.78 -2.57 14.00
C TYR A 75 9.69 -3.57 15.16
N GLN A 76 8.57 -4.30 15.26
CA GLN A 76 8.33 -5.30 16.32
C GLN A 76 8.48 -4.71 17.74
N ILE A 77 7.93 -3.52 17.94
CA ILE A 77 7.93 -2.81 19.21
C ILE A 77 6.55 -2.99 19.86
N PRO A 78 6.46 -3.39 21.14
CA PRO A 78 5.19 -3.49 21.83
C PRO A 78 4.43 -2.16 21.83
N GLU A 79 3.14 -2.17 21.54
CA GLU A 79 2.31 -0.96 21.55
C GLU A 79 2.30 -0.28 22.91
N ILE A 80 2.43 -1.05 23.99
CA ILE A 80 2.54 -0.51 25.35
C ILE A 80 3.79 0.37 25.53
N THR A 81 4.90 0.03 24.89
CA THR A 81 6.11 0.83 24.89
C THR A 81 5.88 2.15 24.17
N LEU A 82 5.25 2.12 23.00
CA LEU A 82 4.94 3.32 22.22
C LEU A 82 3.93 4.24 22.94
N SER A 83 2.91 3.66 23.58
CA SER A 83 1.88 4.41 24.30
C SER A 83 2.34 4.99 25.63
N SER A 84 3.44 4.51 26.17
CA SER A 84 4.01 4.99 27.45
C SER A 84 4.98 6.18 27.30
N MET A 85 5.31 6.57 26.08
CA MET A 85 6.27 7.66 25.81
C MET A 85 5.70 9.03 26.22
N LYS A 86 6.55 9.86 26.83
CA LYS A 86 6.14 11.15 27.39
C LYS A 86 6.98 12.33 26.91
N THR A 87 8.19 12.06 26.45
CA THR A 87 9.15 13.11 26.12
C THR A 87 9.69 12.93 24.71
N ARG A 88 10.26 14.02 24.18
CA ARG A 88 11.01 13.98 22.94
C ARG A 88 12.18 13.00 23.02
N ASP A 89 12.88 12.98 24.13
CA ASP A 89 14.02 12.08 24.37
C ASP A 89 13.61 10.60 24.28
N ASP A 90 12.39 10.26 24.70
CA ASP A 90 11.88 8.89 24.55
C ASP A 90 11.76 8.50 23.07
N VAL A 91 11.29 9.43 22.23
CA VAL A 91 11.17 9.21 20.78
C VAL A 91 12.54 9.16 20.10
N GLU A 92 13.48 10.04 20.50
CA GLU A 92 14.83 10.04 19.95
C GLU A 92 15.56 8.72 20.28
N LYS A 93 15.48 8.23 21.50
CA LYS A 93 16.03 6.94 21.91
C LYS A 93 15.39 5.78 21.13
N LEU A 94 14.09 5.83 20.92
CA LEU A 94 13.38 4.85 20.11
C LEU A 94 13.92 4.83 18.67
N ILE A 95 14.08 6.00 18.05
CA ILE A 95 14.60 6.15 16.70
C ILE A 95 16.02 5.60 16.61
N GLU A 96 16.88 5.92 17.56
CA GLU A 96 18.25 5.40 17.62
C GLU A 96 18.26 3.87 17.73
N GLU A 97 17.41 3.31 18.58
CA GLU A 97 17.28 1.86 18.72
C GLU A 97 16.81 1.19 17.42
N ILE A 98 15.79 1.75 16.78
CA ILE A 98 15.30 1.24 15.48
C ILE A 98 16.41 1.26 14.44
N VAL A 99 17.14 2.37 14.29
CA VAL A 99 18.23 2.51 13.33
C VAL A 99 19.38 1.53 13.62
N ARG A 100 19.64 1.26 14.89
CA ARG A 100 20.66 0.29 15.31
C ARG A 100 20.27 -1.15 14.90
N ILE A 101 18.98 -1.48 15.00
CA ILE A 101 18.48 -2.85 14.80
C ILE A 101 18.07 -3.11 13.35
N TRP A 102 17.49 -2.14 12.66
CA TRP A 102 16.82 -2.33 11.39
C TRP A 102 17.45 -1.53 10.24
N ILE A 103 17.41 -2.13 9.05
CA ILE A 103 17.57 -1.44 7.78
C ILE A 103 16.19 -1.33 7.16
N THR A 104 15.78 -0.13 6.79
CA THR A 104 14.50 0.08 6.10
C THR A 104 14.73 0.26 4.60
N ILE A 105 14.02 -0.52 3.80
CA ILE A 105 14.08 -0.48 2.33
C ILE A 105 12.72 -0.04 1.80
N GLU A 106 12.68 1.06 1.06
CA GLU A 106 11.53 1.49 0.27
C GLU A 106 11.74 1.02 -1.18
N LEU A 107 10.73 0.36 -1.75
CA LEU A 107 10.77 -0.19 -3.10
C LEU A 107 9.54 0.27 -3.89
N ASP A 108 9.76 0.64 -5.15
CA ASP A 108 8.70 0.90 -6.12
C ASP A 108 8.93 0.04 -7.37
N VAL A 109 7.92 -0.72 -7.77
CA VAL A 109 7.98 -1.59 -8.95
C VAL A 109 7.41 -0.85 -10.15
N GLU A 110 8.24 -0.60 -11.15
CA GLU A 110 7.80 0.12 -12.35
C GLU A 110 6.72 -0.66 -13.11
N LYS A 111 5.60 0.01 -13.39
CA LYS A 111 4.50 -0.54 -14.22
C LYS A 111 4.02 -1.92 -13.76
N TYR A 112 3.89 -2.10 -12.47
CA TYR A 112 3.56 -3.37 -11.83
C TYR A 112 2.38 -4.09 -12.50
N ASP A 113 1.28 -3.37 -12.74
CA ASP A 113 0.06 -3.93 -13.36
C ASP A 113 0.30 -4.52 -14.75
N ILE A 114 1.25 -3.94 -15.51
CA ILE A 114 1.56 -4.37 -16.87
C ILE A 114 2.47 -5.61 -16.87
N TYR A 115 3.41 -5.66 -15.94
CA TYR A 115 4.40 -6.72 -15.89
C TYR A 115 3.96 -7.95 -15.09
N THR A 116 2.86 -7.84 -14.33
CA THR A 116 2.32 -8.98 -13.59
C THR A 116 1.81 -10.04 -14.56
N LEU A 117 2.45 -11.20 -14.56
CA LEU A 117 2.14 -12.28 -15.49
C LEU A 117 0.81 -12.95 -15.16
N GLY A 118 -0.03 -13.14 -16.17
CA GLY A 118 -1.39 -13.69 -16.01
C GLY A 118 -1.43 -15.05 -15.31
N PHE A 119 -0.43 -15.92 -15.54
CA PHE A 119 -0.38 -17.21 -14.88
C PHE A 119 -0.17 -17.09 -13.35
N ILE A 120 0.54 -16.04 -12.88
CA ILE A 120 0.71 -15.79 -11.45
C ILE A 120 -0.62 -15.37 -10.84
N ILE A 121 -1.35 -14.48 -11.52
CA ILE A 121 -2.70 -14.04 -11.09
C ILE A 121 -3.61 -15.26 -10.96
N SER A 122 -3.64 -16.11 -12.00
CA SER A 122 -4.43 -17.35 -12.01
C SER A 122 -4.01 -18.29 -10.89
N ALA A 123 -2.70 -18.45 -10.63
CA ALA A 123 -2.20 -19.32 -9.57
C ALA A 123 -2.63 -18.81 -8.17
N VAL A 124 -2.53 -17.50 -7.93
CA VAL A 124 -2.99 -16.89 -6.67
C VAL A 124 -4.50 -17.05 -6.52
N LYS A 125 -5.29 -16.72 -7.53
CA LYS A 125 -6.76 -16.90 -7.49
C LYS A 125 -7.13 -18.37 -7.26
N ARG A 126 -6.51 -19.32 -7.94
CA ARG A 126 -6.73 -20.76 -7.73
C ARG A 126 -6.42 -21.22 -6.32
N SER A 127 -5.44 -20.63 -5.66
CA SER A 127 -5.09 -20.99 -4.27
C SER A 127 -6.25 -20.77 -3.31
N PHE A 128 -7.10 -19.77 -3.55
CA PHE A 128 -8.31 -19.53 -2.76
C PHE A 128 -9.35 -20.64 -2.90
N GLY A 129 -9.35 -21.36 -4.01
CA GLY A 129 -10.26 -22.49 -4.23
C GLY A 129 -10.16 -23.58 -3.17
N LYS A 130 -9.01 -23.70 -2.49
CA LYS A 130 -8.78 -24.66 -1.41
C LYS A 130 -9.59 -24.36 -0.15
N TYR A 131 -10.05 -23.14 0.02
CA TYR A 131 -10.80 -22.70 1.19
C TYR A 131 -12.31 -22.85 1.03
N PHE A 132 -12.78 -23.15 -0.18
CA PHE A 132 -14.20 -23.40 -0.43
C PHE A 132 -14.54 -24.88 -0.23
N ASN A 133 -15.64 -25.15 0.47
CA ASN A 133 -16.16 -26.49 0.57
C ASN A 133 -16.90 -26.86 -0.73
N LEU A 134 -16.19 -27.46 -1.67
CA LEU A 134 -16.70 -27.90 -2.96
C LEU A 134 -17.04 -29.38 -3.00
N SER A 135 -17.24 -30.01 -1.84
CA SER A 135 -17.71 -31.40 -1.76
C SER A 135 -19.10 -31.53 -2.33
N VAL A 136 -19.29 -32.56 -3.16
CA VAL A 136 -20.57 -32.87 -3.81
C VAL A 136 -21.23 -34.00 -3.05
N PRO A 137 -22.41 -33.80 -2.47
CA PRO A 137 -23.13 -34.87 -1.79
C PRO A 137 -23.61 -35.95 -2.77
N SER A 138 -23.64 -37.19 -2.32
CA SER A 138 -24.07 -38.35 -3.11
C SER A 138 -25.56 -38.68 -3.00
N GLY A 139 -26.29 -38.03 -2.07
CA GLY A 139 -27.73 -38.26 -1.88
C GLY A 139 -28.59 -37.78 -3.05
N ASP A 140 -29.77 -38.42 -3.23
CA ASP A 140 -30.74 -38.05 -4.27
C ASP A 140 -31.88 -37.18 -3.76
N ASP A 141 -31.83 -36.77 -2.49
CA ASP A 141 -32.78 -35.85 -1.89
C ASP A 141 -32.68 -34.45 -2.50
N ALA A 142 -33.72 -33.65 -2.34
CA ALA A 142 -33.80 -32.30 -2.93
C ALA A 142 -32.69 -31.37 -2.43
N GLU A 143 -32.24 -31.49 -1.18
CA GLU A 143 -31.16 -30.67 -0.64
C GLU A 143 -29.83 -31.03 -1.30
N SER A 144 -29.55 -32.33 -1.43
CA SER A 144 -28.34 -32.81 -2.14
C SER A 144 -28.32 -32.40 -3.59
N GLN A 145 -29.48 -32.44 -4.28
CA GLN A 145 -29.60 -31.96 -5.66
C GLN A 145 -29.31 -30.44 -5.77
N LEU A 146 -29.92 -29.64 -4.87
CA LEU A 146 -29.69 -28.19 -4.84
C LEU A 146 -28.22 -27.87 -4.55
N ARG A 147 -27.62 -28.57 -3.60
CA ARG A 147 -26.20 -28.37 -3.27
C ARG A 147 -25.29 -28.73 -4.45
N ARG A 148 -25.56 -29.81 -5.18
CA ARG A 148 -24.83 -30.16 -6.41
C ARG A 148 -24.93 -29.06 -7.47
N ALA A 149 -26.13 -28.53 -7.67
CA ALA A 149 -26.34 -27.42 -8.59
C ALA A 149 -25.53 -26.17 -8.19
N ASN A 150 -25.62 -25.78 -6.91
CA ASN A 150 -24.90 -24.63 -6.38
C ASN A 150 -23.38 -24.80 -6.50
N VAL A 151 -22.83 -25.99 -6.19
CA VAL A 151 -21.39 -26.26 -6.34
C VAL A 151 -20.96 -26.18 -7.82
N ARG A 152 -21.78 -26.64 -8.77
CA ARG A 152 -21.50 -26.53 -10.21
C ARG A 152 -21.46 -25.07 -10.65
N VAL A 153 -22.47 -24.29 -10.27
CA VAL A 153 -22.56 -22.86 -10.59
C VAL A 153 -21.38 -22.11 -9.97
N PHE A 154 -21.06 -22.40 -8.70
CA PHE A 154 -19.91 -21.79 -8.04
C PHE A 154 -18.59 -22.12 -8.75
N LYS A 155 -18.35 -23.39 -9.09
CA LYS A 155 -17.15 -23.81 -9.83
C LYS A 155 -17.03 -23.08 -11.16
N TYR A 156 -18.13 -22.91 -11.87
CA TYR A 156 -18.16 -22.18 -13.14
C TYR A 156 -17.71 -20.72 -12.93
N PHE A 157 -18.33 -20.00 -11.99
CA PHE A 157 -17.96 -18.60 -11.72
C PHE A 157 -16.54 -18.47 -11.17
N PHE A 158 -16.12 -19.39 -10.32
CA PHE A 158 -14.75 -19.40 -9.80
C PHE A 158 -13.72 -19.58 -10.92
N MET A 159 -13.91 -20.55 -11.81
CA MET A 159 -13.02 -20.75 -12.94
C MET A 159 -13.04 -19.56 -13.89
N ARG A 160 -14.18 -18.95 -14.11
CA ARG A 160 -14.28 -17.71 -14.88
C ARG A 160 -13.49 -16.57 -14.27
N SER A 161 -13.53 -16.38 -12.96
CA SER A 161 -12.70 -15.39 -12.24
C SER A 161 -11.20 -15.69 -12.40
N VAL A 162 -10.82 -16.96 -12.29
CA VAL A 162 -9.40 -17.38 -12.41
C VAL A 162 -8.86 -17.16 -13.82
N GLU A 163 -9.69 -17.42 -14.85
CA GLU A 163 -9.29 -17.41 -16.26
C GLU A 163 -9.69 -16.12 -16.97
N THR A 164 -10.04 -15.07 -16.22
CA THR A 164 -10.49 -13.81 -16.82
C THR A 164 -9.43 -13.26 -17.78
N VAL A 165 -9.80 -13.17 -19.02
CA VAL A 165 -9.06 -12.47 -20.07
C VAL A 165 -9.80 -11.17 -20.33
N THR A 166 -9.08 -10.07 -20.32
CA THR A 166 -9.64 -8.74 -20.53
C THR A 166 -9.33 -8.28 -21.96
N LEU A 167 -10.35 -7.81 -22.65
CA LEU A 167 -10.17 -7.12 -23.93
C LEU A 167 -9.67 -5.72 -23.65
N LYS A 168 -8.44 -5.48 -24.02
CA LYS A 168 -7.81 -4.17 -23.90
C LYS A 168 -8.02 -3.39 -25.18
N THR A 169 -8.64 -2.23 -25.07
CA THR A 169 -8.76 -1.28 -26.16
C THR A 169 -7.76 -0.15 -25.95
N ILE A 170 -6.93 0.08 -26.94
CA ILE A 170 -5.96 1.17 -26.97
C ILE A 170 -6.35 2.06 -28.13
N SER A 171 -6.55 3.35 -27.88
CA SER A 171 -6.68 4.35 -28.94
C SER A 171 -5.37 5.09 -29.15
N ASP A 172 -5.00 5.29 -30.40
CA ASP A 172 -3.90 6.19 -30.73
C ASP A 172 -4.38 7.66 -30.84
N PRO A 173 -3.46 8.63 -30.92
CA PRO A 173 -3.84 10.04 -31.11
C PRO A 173 -4.59 10.34 -32.41
N ALA A 174 -4.53 9.42 -33.41
CA ALA A 174 -5.26 9.52 -34.68
C ALA A 174 -6.68 8.97 -34.59
N GLY A 175 -7.08 8.43 -33.42
CA GLY A 175 -8.41 7.88 -33.19
C GLY A 175 -8.59 6.43 -33.63
N ASN A 176 -7.52 5.71 -33.98
CA ASN A 176 -7.59 4.29 -34.29
C ASN A 176 -7.70 3.49 -32.99
N PHE A 177 -8.49 2.39 -33.04
CA PHE A 177 -8.67 1.47 -31.93
C PHE A 177 -7.95 0.15 -32.19
N PHE A 178 -7.11 -0.23 -31.25
CA PHE A 178 -6.45 -1.53 -31.21
C PHE A 178 -7.05 -2.38 -30.10
N TYR A 179 -7.35 -3.63 -30.40
CA TYR A 179 -7.92 -4.57 -29.44
C TYR A 179 -6.92 -5.68 -29.16
N MET A 180 -6.68 -5.94 -27.89
CA MET A 180 -5.78 -6.99 -27.44
C MET A 180 -6.42 -7.78 -26.30
N LEU A 181 -6.43 -9.10 -26.42
CA LEU A 181 -6.79 -9.96 -25.30
C LEU A 181 -5.57 -10.09 -24.38
N VAL A 182 -5.70 -9.68 -23.14
CA VAL A 182 -4.63 -9.77 -22.16
C VAL A 182 -5.12 -10.45 -20.91
N GLN A 183 -4.34 -11.38 -20.41
CA GLN A 183 -4.44 -11.85 -19.05
C GLN A 183 -3.48 -11.01 -18.20
N ALA A 184 -3.98 -9.87 -17.76
CA ALA A 184 -3.21 -8.91 -16.97
C ALA A 184 -4.07 -8.45 -15.78
N MET A 185 -3.41 -7.90 -14.78
CA MET A 185 -4.13 -7.23 -13.71
C MET A 185 -4.77 -5.95 -14.24
N VAL A 186 -6.08 -5.86 -14.08
CA VAL A 186 -6.87 -4.71 -14.53
C VAL A 186 -6.96 -3.71 -13.38
N SER A 187 -6.36 -2.55 -13.52
CA SER A 187 -6.26 -1.52 -12.46
C SER A 187 -7.60 -1.02 -11.90
N GLY A 188 -8.71 -1.30 -12.59
CA GLY A 188 -10.07 -0.88 -12.21
C GLY A 188 -10.95 -1.99 -11.63
N THR A 189 -10.43 -3.19 -11.38
CA THR A 189 -11.21 -4.24 -10.73
C THR A 189 -11.14 -4.12 -9.21
N TRP A 190 -12.20 -4.58 -8.54
CA TRP A 190 -12.31 -4.52 -7.10
C TRP A 190 -11.16 -5.23 -6.37
N ASP A 191 -10.72 -6.36 -6.90
CA ASP A 191 -9.70 -7.22 -6.31
C ASP A 191 -8.26 -6.80 -6.62
N THR A 192 -8.06 -5.80 -7.48
CA THR A 192 -6.73 -5.40 -7.98
C THR A 192 -5.74 -5.16 -6.86
N SER A 193 -6.05 -4.26 -5.93
CA SER A 193 -5.13 -3.94 -4.82
C SER A 193 -4.88 -5.14 -3.93
N PHE A 194 -5.89 -5.95 -3.66
CA PHE A 194 -5.79 -7.13 -2.81
C PHE A 194 -4.91 -8.22 -3.44
N ILE A 195 -5.22 -8.61 -4.67
CA ILE A 195 -4.46 -9.64 -5.41
C ILE A 195 -3.04 -9.18 -5.69
N ASN A 196 -2.87 -7.93 -6.14
CA ASN A 196 -1.54 -7.35 -6.37
C ASN A 196 -0.68 -7.39 -5.12
N THR A 197 -1.24 -7.04 -3.96
CA THR A 197 -0.49 -7.09 -2.71
C THR A 197 -0.06 -8.51 -2.35
N ILE A 198 -0.91 -9.51 -2.56
CA ILE A 198 -0.55 -10.92 -2.32
C ILE A 198 0.55 -11.37 -3.28
N ILE A 199 0.44 -11.04 -4.57
CA ILE A 199 1.47 -11.37 -5.56
C ILE A 199 2.80 -10.71 -5.19
N ASN A 200 2.74 -9.44 -4.79
CA ASN A 200 3.93 -8.71 -4.36
C ASN A 200 4.55 -9.35 -3.11
N ASP A 201 3.75 -9.76 -2.12
CA ASP A 201 4.26 -10.46 -0.94
C ASP A 201 4.97 -11.77 -1.31
N VAL A 202 4.40 -12.54 -2.21
CA VAL A 202 5.02 -13.76 -2.74
C VAL A 202 6.34 -13.45 -3.45
N ALA A 203 6.36 -12.41 -4.30
CA ALA A 203 7.55 -12.01 -5.04
C ALA A 203 8.67 -11.55 -4.10
N GLN A 204 8.37 -10.69 -3.12
CA GLN A 204 9.32 -10.22 -2.11
C GLN A 204 9.86 -11.36 -1.26
N THR A 205 8.98 -12.24 -0.77
CA THR A 205 9.37 -13.39 0.05
C THR A 205 10.27 -14.35 -0.72
N PHE A 206 9.91 -14.65 -1.97
CA PHE A 206 10.71 -15.51 -2.84
C PHE A 206 12.10 -14.91 -3.11
N THR A 207 12.15 -13.63 -3.44
CA THR A 207 13.40 -12.92 -3.76
C THR A 207 14.33 -12.92 -2.55
N LEU A 208 13.83 -12.54 -1.38
CA LEU A 208 14.61 -12.56 -0.14
C LEU A 208 15.11 -13.98 0.20
N LYS A 209 14.26 -15.00 0.03
CA LYS A 209 14.65 -16.38 0.29
C LYS A 209 15.74 -16.88 -0.66
N LYS A 210 15.77 -16.37 -1.89
CA LYS A 210 16.84 -16.68 -2.85
C LYS A 210 18.13 -15.92 -2.55
N MET A 211 18.03 -14.65 -2.10
CA MET A 211 19.20 -13.87 -1.69
C MET A 211 19.85 -14.43 -0.41
N TYR A 212 19.01 -14.89 0.52
CA TYR A 212 19.40 -15.30 1.86
C TYR A 212 18.83 -16.69 2.19
N PRO A 213 19.31 -17.77 1.55
CA PRO A 213 18.70 -19.11 1.65
C PRO A 213 18.72 -19.70 3.06
N ASN A 214 19.67 -19.30 3.88
CA ASN A 214 19.84 -19.81 5.25
C ASN A 214 19.06 -19.01 6.29
N VAL A 215 18.40 -17.91 5.90
CA VAL A 215 17.62 -17.08 6.83
C VAL A 215 16.16 -17.52 6.80
N PRO A 216 15.56 -17.87 7.94
CA PRO A 216 14.14 -18.18 8.00
C PRO A 216 13.34 -16.90 7.80
N ILE A 217 12.68 -16.74 6.64
CA ILE A 217 11.73 -15.67 6.40
C ILE A 217 10.38 -16.14 6.93
N VAL A 218 10.06 -15.72 8.13
CA VAL A 218 8.80 -16.04 8.81
C VAL A 218 7.84 -14.86 8.64
N ARG A 219 6.54 -15.12 8.77
CA ARG A 219 5.51 -14.06 8.81
C ARG A 219 5.75 -13.12 9.99
N ASN A 220 5.31 -11.88 9.84
CA ASN A 220 5.34 -10.92 10.95
C ASN A 220 4.68 -11.54 12.19
N ALA A 221 5.43 -11.62 13.27
CA ALA A 221 4.91 -12.13 14.55
C ALA A 221 4.37 -10.97 15.39
N PRO A 222 3.35 -11.19 16.23
CA PRO A 222 2.91 -10.17 17.17
C PRO A 222 4.05 -9.77 18.11
N PRO A 223 4.26 -8.46 18.37
CA PRO A 223 5.32 -8.00 19.26
C PRO A 223 5.18 -8.52 20.71
N THR A 224 3.99 -8.95 21.08
CA THR A 224 3.67 -9.48 22.41
C THR A 224 3.93 -10.98 22.56
N SER A 225 4.20 -11.68 21.48
CA SER A 225 4.49 -13.12 21.56
C SER A 225 5.95 -13.35 21.97
N GLN A 226 6.18 -14.33 22.82
CA GLN A 226 7.53 -14.84 23.11
C GLN A 226 8.17 -15.57 21.92
N VAL A 227 7.50 -15.58 20.78
CA VAL A 227 8.00 -16.13 19.52
C VAL A 227 9.18 -15.30 19.04
N MET A 228 10.21 -15.97 18.57
CA MET A 228 11.41 -15.37 17.98
C MET A 228 11.02 -14.22 17.05
N GLN A 229 11.60 -13.07 17.29
CA GLN A 229 11.40 -11.89 16.45
C GLN A 229 11.77 -12.24 15.01
N THR A 230 10.88 -11.92 14.09
CA THR A 230 11.13 -12.22 12.68
C THR A 230 12.25 -11.33 12.14
N PRO A 231 13.15 -11.87 11.32
CA PRO A 231 14.26 -11.10 10.76
C PRO A 231 13.82 -10.07 9.71
N VAL A 232 12.59 -10.19 9.22
CA VAL A 232 12.02 -9.34 8.16
C VAL A 232 10.60 -8.95 8.53
N THR A 233 10.27 -7.67 8.43
CA THR A 233 8.88 -7.21 8.39
C THR A 233 8.60 -6.53 7.06
N LYS A 234 7.37 -6.64 6.56
CA LYS A 234 6.95 -6.07 5.27
C LYS A 234 5.62 -5.35 5.43
N MET A 235 5.50 -4.19 4.81
CA MET A 235 4.27 -3.43 4.66
C MET A 235 4.04 -3.25 3.17
N LEU A 236 2.94 -3.79 2.65
CA LEU A 236 2.66 -3.90 1.23
C LEU A 236 1.28 -3.32 0.91
N TYR A 237 1.21 -2.57 -0.16
CA TYR A 237 -0.04 -2.10 -0.73
C TYR A 237 0.09 -2.00 -2.26
N GLY A 238 -0.42 -2.98 -2.99
CA GLY A 238 -0.21 -3.06 -4.43
C GLY A 238 1.28 -3.21 -4.76
N ASP A 239 1.82 -2.22 -5.43
CA ASP A 239 3.23 -2.09 -5.82
C ASP A 239 4.11 -1.42 -4.77
N ASP A 240 3.53 -0.62 -3.87
CA ASP A 240 4.28 0.01 -2.78
C ASP A 240 4.77 -1.03 -1.76
N VAL A 241 6.07 -1.00 -1.47
CA VAL A 241 6.75 -1.89 -0.53
C VAL A 241 7.58 -1.09 0.46
N LEU A 242 7.32 -1.32 1.73
CA LEU A 242 8.22 -0.93 2.82
C LEU A 242 8.66 -2.21 3.52
N MET A 243 9.96 -2.45 3.56
CA MET A 243 10.56 -3.66 4.12
C MET A 243 11.62 -3.30 5.13
N ASN A 244 11.57 -3.91 6.32
CA ASN A 244 12.58 -3.75 7.34
C ASN A 244 13.33 -5.06 7.53
N LEU A 245 14.64 -4.99 7.51
CA LEU A 245 15.57 -6.12 7.63
C LEU A 245 16.43 -5.94 8.88
N ARG A 246 16.59 -6.97 9.70
CA ARG A 246 17.48 -6.92 10.86
C ARG A 246 18.94 -6.86 10.43
N ARG A 247 19.68 -5.85 10.90
CA ARG A 247 21.10 -5.63 10.56
C ARG A 247 22.02 -6.79 10.93
N GLU A 248 21.72 -7.48 12.00
CA GLU A 248 22.51 -8.65 12.44
C GLU A 248 22.49 -9.80 11.43
N ILE A 249 21.39 -9.90 10.65
CA ILE A 249 21.15 -10.97 9.68
C ILE A 249 21.41 -10.47 8.25
N TYR A 250 21.11 -9.19 8.03
CA TYR A 250 21.24 -8.52 6.73
C TYR A 250 22.18 -7.32 6.87
N PRO A 251 23.49 -7.54 7.02
CA PRO A 251 24.43 -6.43 7.21
C PRO A 251 24.53 -5.52 5.98
N LYS A 252 24.18 -6.07 4.81
CA LYS A 252 24.15 -5.35 3.54
C LYS A 252 23.07 -5.90 2.64
N PHE A 253 22.24 -5.01 2.09
CA PHE A 253 21.26 -5.35 1.07
C PHE A 253 21.91 -5.27 -0.32
N ASP A 254 21.96 -6.39 -1.05
CA ASP A 254 22.50 -6.43 -2.40
C ASP A 254 21.39 -6.06 -3.41
N LYS A 255 21.36 -4.79 -3.81
CA LYS A 255 20.37 -4.25 -4.76
C LYS A 255 20.44 -4.92 -6.13
N GLU A 256 21.66 -5.22 -6.62
CA GLU A 256 21.85 -5.82 -7.93
C GLU A 256 21.31 -7.25 -7.96
N LEU A 257 21.66 -8.04 -6.95
CA LEU A 257 21.14 -9.39 -6.83
C LEU A 257 19.62 -9.42 -6.68
N TYR A 258 19.07 -8.50 -5.89
CA TYR A 258 17.62 -8.33 -5.75
C TYR A 258 16.96 -8.06 -7.10
N ARG A 259 17.43 -7.05 -7.84
CA ARG A 259 16.91 -6.67 -9.16
C ARG A 259 16.98 -7.81 -10.16
N LYS A 260 18.08 -8.54 -10.18
CA LYS A 260 18.29 -9.71 -11.03
C LYS A 260 17.23 -10.78 -10.74
N ILE A 261 17.08 -11.19 -9.48
CA ILE A 261 16.16 -12.28 -9.12
C ILE A 261 14.71 -11.90 -9.41
N ILE A 262 14.27 -10.70 -9.02
CA ILE A 262 12.88 -10.28 -9.20
C ILE A 262 12.53 -10.12 -10.68
N LYS A 263 13.49 -9.67 -11.50
CA LYS A 263 13.33 -9.58 -12.95
C LYS A 263 13.25 -10.95 -13.61
N GLU A 264 14.16 -11.86 -13.29
CA GLU A 264 14.21 -13.20 -13.87
C GLU A 264 12.99 -14.07 -13.51
N LYS A 265 12.45 -13.90 -12.28
CA LYS A 265 11.40 -14.80 -11.77
C LYS A 265 9.99 -14.24 -11.91
N PHE A 266 9.84 -12.93 -11.82
CA PHE A 266 8.55 -12.27 -11.84
C PHE A 266 8.38 -11.27 -13.00
N ASN A 267 9.43 -11.07 -13.79
CA ASN A 267 9.49 -10.07 -14.86
C ASN A 267 9.30 -8.62 -14.37
N TYR A 268 9.46 -8.36 -13.08
CA TYR A 268 9.33 -6.99 -12.55
C TYR A 268 10.58 -6.19 -12.81
N ASN A 269 10.36 -4.95 -13.27
CA ASN A 269 11.41 -3.98 -13.43
C ASN A 269 11.44 -3.09 -12.19
N VAL A 270 12.54 -3.11 -11.47
CA VAL A 270 12.79 -2.24 -10.32
C VAL A 270 14.02 -1.40 -10.66
N PRO A 271 13.84 -0.12 -11.05
CA PRO A 271 14.97 0.77 -11.29
C PRO A 271 15.83 0.89 -10.03
N GLU A 272 17.13 1.05 -10.21
CA GLU A 272 18.06 1.15 -9.07
C GLU A 272 17.72 2.31 -8.13
N ASN A 273 17.31 3.45 -8.70
CA ASN A 273 16.92 4.65 -7.96
C ASN A 273 15.59 4.48 -7.18
N ASP A 274 14.81 3.44 -7.53
CA ASP A 274 13.55 3.14 -6.84
C ASP A 274 13.76 2.11 -5.71
N ILE A 275 15.01 1.66 -5.50
CA ILE A 275 15.42 0.90 -4.31
C ILE A 275 16.16 1.85 -3.36
N LYS A 276 15.44 2.35 -2.37
CA LYS A 276 16.00 3.25 -1.37
C LYS A 276 16.29 2.50 -0.08
N GLU A 277 17.56 2.47 0.28
CA GLU A 277 17.98 2.07 1.61
C GLU A 277 17.95 3.32 2.50
N CYS A 278 17.00 3.35 3.42
CA CYS A 278 16.76 4.51 4.27
C CYS A 278 17.57 4.40 5.56
N ASN A 279 18.36 5.43 5.84
CA ASN A 279 19.16 5.52 7.07
C ASN A 279 18.35 6.00 8.27
N LYS A 280 17.09 6.38 8.06
CA LYS A 280 16.14 6.78 9.09
C LYS A 280 14.96 5.82 9.11
N PRO A 281 14.30 5.64 10.26
CA PRO A 281 13.10 4.84 10.33
C PRO A 281 11.90 5.59 9.71
N PHE A 282 10.77 4.92 9.62
CA PHE A 282 9.51 5.50 9.16
C PHE A 282 8.96 6.59 10.10
N ILE A 283 9.56 6.77 11.28
CA ILE A 283 9.18 7.79 12.27
C ILE A 283 10.04 9.02 12.05
N ASP A 284 9.41 10.18 11.97
CA ASP A 284 10.10 11.45 11.90
C ASP A 284 10.57 11.90 13.28
N ILE A 285 11.82 12.39 13.36
CA ILE A 285 12.41 12.89 14.59
C ILE A 285 11.74 14.18 15.10
N PHE A 286 11.18 14.98 14.19
CA PHE A 286 10.51 16.22 14.56
C PHE A 286 9.05 15.98 14.88
N ALA A 287 8.55 16.67 15.91
CA ALA A 287 7.13 16.72 16.19
C ALA A 287 6.39 17.32 14.99
N VAL A 288 5.26 16.74 14.65
CA VAL A 288 4.42 17.29 13.60
C VAL A 288 3.87 18.64 14.03
N GLY A 289 3.86 19.60 13.10
CA GLY A 289 3.40 20.97 13.40
C GLY A 289 4.48 21.88 14.00
N THR A 290 5.73 21.42 14.04
CA THR A 290 6.85 22.33 14.35
C THR A 290 7.26 23.11 13.12
N PRO A 291 7.71 24.39 13.25
CA PRO A 291 8.19 25.16 12.11
C PRO A 291 9.32 24.49 11.34
N GLU A 292 10.21 23.78 12.04
CA GLU A 292 11.31 23.04 11.43
C GLU A 292 10.81 21.93 10.49
N LYS A 293 9.63 21.35 10.80
CA LYS A 293 9.05 20.31 9.98
C LYS A 293 8.22 20.84 8.83
N GLU A 294 7.41 21.84 9.09
CA GLU A 294 6.43 22.34 8.13
C GLU A 294 7.06 23.18 7.01
N GLY A 295 8.18 23.85 7.29
CA GLY A 295 8.91 24.67 6.33
C GLY A 295 9.86 23.92 5.41
N ASN A 296 10.21 22.68 5.72
CA ASN A 296 11.21 21.91 4.98
C ASN A 296 10.57 20.95 3.96
N ALA A 297 11.31 20.69 2.88
CA ALA A 297 10.99 19.60 1.97
C ALA A 297 11.03 18.25 2.72
N PRO A 298 10.28 17.22 2.26
CA PRO A 298 10.39 15.90 2.84
C PRO A 298 11.85 15.43 2.84
N ASP A 299 12.31 14.92 3.97
CA ASP A 299 13.65 14.33 4.04
C ASP A 299 13.67 13.06 3.17
N PRO A 300 14.51 13.00 2.12
CA PRO A 300 14.56 11.83 1.24
C PRO A 300 15.09 10.58 1.94
N ASN A 301 15.72 10.71 3.10
CA ASN A 301 16.23 9.60 3.90
C ASN A 301 15.19 8.99 4.83
N VAL A 302 14.04 9.64 5.01
CA VAL A 302 12.91 9.09 5.78
C VAL A 302 12.00 8.34 4.81
N PRO A 303 11.80 7.03 4.99
CA PRO A 303 10.96 6.25 4.10
C PRO A 303 9.51 6.73 4.12
N THR A 304 8.83 6.52 3.01
CA THR A 304 7.40 6.79 2.88
C THR A 304 6.64 5.51 2.54
N PHE A 305 5.42 5.40 3.01
CA PHE A 305 4.50 4.35 2.59
C PHE A 305 3.21 4.99 2.10
N LEU A 306 2.86 4.80 0.82
CA LEU A 306 1.76 5.52 0.16
C LEU A 306 1.88 7.05 0.27
N LYS A 307 3.10 7.57 0.32
CA LYS A 307 3.44 8.99 0.55
C LYS A 307 3.06 9.51 1.95
N TYR A 308 2.84 8.61 2.91
CA TYR A 308 2.72 8.95 4.31
C TYR A 308 4.01 8.68 5.06
N GLN A 309 4.19 9.41 6.14
CA GLN A 309 5.19 9.20 7.19
C GLN A 309 4.47 9.19 8.54
N VAL A 310 5.14 8.76 9.58
CA VAL A 310 4.64 8.88 10.95
C VAL A 310 5.38 9.99 11.66
N GLY A 311 4.62 10.94 12.17
CA GLY A 311 5.09 11.93 13.10
C GLY A 311 4.53 11.67 14.50
N TRP A 312 4.86 12.55 15.44
CA TRP A 312 4.37 12.46 16.80
C TRP A 312 3.99 13.82 17.37
N LEU A 313 3.04 13.79 18.29
CA LEU A 313 2.58 14.98 19.04
C LEU A 313 2.53 14.65 20.52
N TYR A 314 2.96 15.61 21.34
CA TYR A 314 2.68 15.57 22.77
C TYR A 314 1.25 16.03 23.05
N CYS A 315 0.48 15.19 23.72
CA CYS A 315 -0.87 15.53 24.17
C CYS A 315 -0.82 16.17 25.55
N VAL A 316 -1.27 17.42 25.65
CA VAL A 316 -1.29 18.16 26.92
C VAL A 316 -2.28 17.56 27.93
N GLU A 317 -3.37 16.97 27.44
CA GLU A 317 -4.43 16.38 28.27
C GLU A 317 -3.97 15.08 28.93
N CYS A 318 -3.55 14.11 28.12
CA CYS A 318 -3.16 12.79 28.64
C CYS A 318 -1.70 12.69 29.10
N LYS A 319 -0.86 13.70 28.79
CA LYS A 319 0.58 13.75 29.12
C LYS A 319 1.44 12.69 28.42
N PHE A 320 0.98 12.16 27.31
CA PHE A 320 1.69 11.15 26.51
C PHE A 320 1.91 11.63 25.08
N ILE A 321 2.82 10.93 24.39
CA ILE A 321 3.08 11.12 22.98
C ILE A 321 2.12 10.25 22.17
N HIS A 322 1.55 10.83 21.12
CA HIS A 322 0.71 10.14 20.15
C HIS A 322 1.38 10.14 18.79
N PHE A 323 1.43 8.98 18.16
CA PHE A 323 1.91 8.81 16.80
C PHE A 323 0.77 9.01 15.80
N HIS A 324 1.06 9.74 14.72
CA HIS A 324 0.08 10.07 13.68
C HIS A 324 0.68 9.91 12.31
N PHE A 325 -0.10 9.37 11.38
CA PHE A 325 0.23 9.51 9.98
C PHE A 325 0.08 10.96 9.54
N TYR A 326 0.99 11.38 8.70
CA TYR A 326 0.88 12.66 8.03
C TYR A 326 1.41 12.57 6.60
N ARG A 327 0.90 13.45 5.75
CA ARG A 327 1.39 13.61 4.39
C ARG A 327 1.96 15.02 4.24
N HIS A 328 3.13 15.11 3.67
CA HIS A 328 3.77 16.40 3.45
C HIS A 328 2.98 17.25 2.44
N SER A 329 3.00 18.57 2.62
CA SER A 329 2.28 19.53 1.77
C SER A 329 2.68 19.43 0.29
N SER A 330 3.96 19.17 0.01
CA SER A 330 4.46 18.96 -1.36
C SER A 330 3.82 17.78 -2.11
N HIS A 331 3.24 16.82 -1.38
CA HIS A 331 2.48 15.72 -1.98
C HIS A 331 0.98 15.99 -2.06
N THR A 332 0.46 16.84 -1.21
CA THR A 332 -0.99 17.10 -1.10
C THR A 332 -1.44 18.27 -1.98
N ILE A 333 -0.75 19.42 -1.89
CA ILE A 333 -1.13 20.63 -2.60
C ILE A 333 -1.11 20.45 -4.13
N PRO A 334 -0.07 19.86 -4.75
CA PRO A 334 -0.09 19.64 -6.19
C PRO A 334 -1.25 18.76 -6.66
N LYS A 335 -1.64 17.76 -5.87
CA LYS A 335 -2.79 16.92 -6.20
C LYS A 335 -4.12 17.65 -6.08
N LEU A 336 -4.24 18.57 -5.13
CA LEU A 336 -5.43 19.42 -4.99
C LEU A 336 -5.56 20.37 -6.17
N LEU A 337 -4.47 21.02 -6.58
CA LEU A 337 -4.43 22.02 -7.65
C LEU A 337 -4.55 21.40 -9.05
N HIS A 338 -3.97 20.23 -9.26
CA HIS A 338 -3.92 19.54 -10.55
C HIS A 338 -4.79 18.29 -10.56
N SER A 339 -6.04 18.43 -10.15
CA SER A 339 -6.98 17.32 -10.20
C SER A 339 -7.42 17.04 -11.63
N SER A 340 -7.56 15.75 -11.94
CA SER A 340 -8.05 15.24 -13.23
C SER A 340 -9.53 15.57 -13.50
N THR A 341 -10.29 15.94 -12.48
CA THR A 341 -11.70 16.33 -12.64
C THR A 341 -11.78 17.83 -12.82
N SER A 342 -12.27 18.24 -13.97
CA SER A 342 -12.48 19.64 -14.34
C SER A 342 -13.66 20.32 -13.62
N SER A 343 -14.42 19.56 -12.84
CA SER A 343 -15.56 20.11 -12.11
C SER A 343 -15.08 20.96 -10.93
N LEU A 344 -15.21 22.26 -11.09
CA LEU A 344 -15.06 23.28 -10.04
C LEU A 344 -16.36 23.53 -9.28
N GLU A 345 -17.34 22.64 -9.41
CA GLU A 345 -18.58 22.77 -8.64
C GLU A 345 -18.26 22.85 -7.14
N PRO A 346 -18.79 23.83 -6.41
CA PRO A 346 -18.46 24.06 -5.00
C PRO A 346 -18.62 22.83 -4.12
N GLY A 347 -19.67 22.02 -4.33
CA GLY A 347 -19.90 20.79 -3.60
C GLY A 347 -18.80 19.72 -3.81
N HIS A 348 -18.30 19.58 -5.04
CA HIS A 348 -17.20 18.67 -5.35
C HIS A 348 -15.88 19.17 -4.75
N LEU A 349 -15.63 20.47 -4.81
CA LEU A 349 -14.45 21.07 -4.19
C LEU A 349 -14.46 20.86 -2.67
N ARG A 350 -15.59 21.10 -2.02
CA ARG A 350 -15.76 20.86 -0.58
C ARG A 350 -15.52 19.43 -0.17
N SER A 351 -16.15 18.49 -0.86
CA SER A 351 -15.93 17.05 -0.60
C SER A 351 -14.46 16.68 -0.71
N ARG A 352 -13.77 17.23 -1.70
CA ARG A 352 -12.35 17.02 -1.91
C ARG A 352 -11.49 17.64 -0.80
N LEU A 353 -11.78 18.87 -0.38
CA LEU A 353 -11.09 19.53 0.73
C LEU A 353 -11.22 18.73 2.03
N ILE A 354 -12.40 18.17 2.32
CA ILE A 354 -12.60 17.27 3.46
C ILE A 354 -11.70 16.04 3.35
N CYS A 355 -11.69 15.35 2.20
CA CYS A 355 -10.84 14.19 1.99
C CYS A 355 -9.37 14.53 2.18
N TYR A 356 -8.91 15.66 1.68
CA TYR A 356 -7.53 16.10 1.88
C TYR A 356 -7.25 16.48 3.33
N ALA A 357 -8.18 17.13 4.04
CA ALA A 357 -8.01 17.43 5.45
C ALA A 357 -7.78 16.17 6.29
N TYR A 358 -8.47 15.08 6.00
CA TYR A 358 -8.20 13.78 6.62
C TYR A 358 -6.81 13.21 6.27
N THR A 359 -6.35 13.39 5.04
CA THR A 359 -5.06 12.82 4.59
C THR A 359 -3.84 13.62 5.02
N VAL A 360 -3.99 14.91 5.29
CA VAL A 360 -2.92 15.78 5.83
C VAL A 360 -2.60 15.42 7.26
N GLY A 361 -3.54 14.79 7.96
CA GLY A 361 -3.38 14.43 9.36
C GLY A 361 -3.15 15.66 10.22
N VAL A 362 -2.05 15.66 10.94
CA VAL A 362 -1.69 16.71 11.92
C VAL A 362 -0.79 17.83 11.35
N ASN A 363 -0.59 17.88 10.03
CA ASN A 363 0.14 18.99 9.39
C ASN A 363 -0.71 20.28 9.44
N ARG A 364 -0.43 21.14 10.43
CA ARG A 364 -1.23 22.37 10.70
C ARG A 364 -1.21 23.38 9.56
N VAL A 365 -0.08 23.56 8.89
CA VAL A 365 0.04 24.54 7.79
C VAL A 365 -0.88 24.15 6.65
N THR A 366 -0.77 22.90 6.19
CA THR A 366 -1.64 22.41 5.13
C THR A 366 -3.09 22.35 5.55
N TYR A 367 -3.40 21.93 6.77
CA TYR A 367 -4.76 21.92 7.31
C TYR A 367 -5.37 23.33 7.33
N ASN A 368 -4.64 24.34 7.81
CA ASN A 368 -5.13 25.71 7.84
C ASN A 368 -5.36 26.27 6.43
N ALA A 369 -4.49 25.96 5.48
CA ALA A 369 -4.69 26.32 4.07
C ALA A 369 -5.98 25.69 3.49
N LEU A 370 -6.21 24.39 3.75
CA LEU A 370 -7.44 23.71 3.35
C LEU A 370 -8.69 24.31 4.01
N LYS A 371 -8.58 24.66 5.30
CA LYS A 371 -9.65 25.32 6.05
C LYS A 371 -9.98 26.71 5.49
N CYS A 372 -8.96 27.50 5.14
CA CYS A 372 -9.17 28.81 4.51
C CYS A 372 -9.90 28.67 3.16
N LEU A 373 -9.47 27.70 2.33
CA LEU A 373 -10.13 27.40 1.06
C LEU A 373 -11.58 26.93 1.28
N TRP A 374 -11.83 26.12 2.27
CA TRP A 374 -13.18 25.69 2.64
C TRP A 374 -14.08 26.90 2.98
N LEU A 375 -13.60 27.80 3.84
CA LEU A 375 -14.35 29.01 4.25
C LEU A 375 -14.59 29.97 3.07
N GLN A 376 -13.73 29.99 2.06
CA GLN A 376 -13.96 30.73 0.84
C GLN A 376 -15.13 30.16 0.01
N THR A 377 -15.18 28.81 -0.12
CA THR A 377 -16.27 28.16 -0.84
C THR A 377 -17.64 28.33 -0.18
N GLU A 378 -17.71 28.71 1.11
CA GLU A 378 -18.98 29.05 1.79
C GLU A 378 -19.48 30.46 1.46
N LYS A 379 -18.59 31.37 1.06
CA LYS A 379 -18.97 32.76 0.71
C LYS A 379 -19.42 32.88 -0.74
N ASP A 380 -19.06 31.89 -1.57
CA ASP A 380 -19.38 31.89 -3.01
C ASP A 380 -20.73 31.17 -3.30
N GLU A 381 -21.43 30.67 -2.28
CA GLU A 381 -22.83 30.21 -2.28
C GLU A 381 -23.78 31.31 -1.77
#